data_f1e6076cb70700717f635ee41a8c6c0d
#
_entry.id   f1e6076cb70700717f635ee41a8c6c0d
#
_cell.length_a   1.000
_cell.length_b   1.000
_cell.length_c   1.000
_cell.angle_alpha   90.00
_cell.angle_beta   90.00
_cell.angle_gamma   90.00
#
_symmetry.space_group_name_H-M   'P 1'
#
loop_
_entity.id
_entity.type
_entity.pdbx_description
1 polymer ?
#
loop_
_entity_poly.entity_id
_entity_poly.type
_entity_poly.pdbx_seq_one_letter_code
_entity_poly.pdbx_strand_id
1 'polypeptide(L)'
;MVLNERGCKITKKIINATFFEKNFGILVRMMYFCSPKKSNFSAMSGKFVSIFAGRATHELGAKIAEAYGAPLGKSSVVDFSDHEFQPSFDESIRGRHVYIVQSTMPPTDNLMELLLMIDAAKRASAHKVIAVIPYFGWARQDRKDQPRVSIGSKLVANMLTAAHVDRIITMDLHADQIQGFFDIPMDALYASSVFIDHIQKMNIDNLLIAAPDLGASKRASAYAKRLGCDLAVCHKQRARANVVESMTLIGDVKDKNVIILDDIIDTAGTIVKAGQLMMDNGAKSVRAFATHAVCSGPAMQRLDDSVFSEVVVTDTIPLPANASKKIHVVSTAPLFADVIHRVESYESISSLFK
;
A
#
# COMPACT_ATOMS: atom_id res chain seq x y z
N MET A 1 -38.05 37.38 -11.30
CA MET A 1 -37.50 36.75 -10.10
C MET A 1 -38.42 35.60 -9.75
N VAL A 2 -38.03 34.37 -10.03
CA VAL A 2 -38.84 33.20 -9.72
C VAL A 2 -38.04 32.35 -8.73
N LEU A 3 -38.59 32.08 -7.59
CA LEU A 3 -38.04 31.18 -6.57
C LEU A 3 -38.57 29.77 -6.86
N ASN A 4 -37.66 28.79 -6.88
CA ASN A 4 -38.07 27.39 -6.89
C ASN A 4 -38.16 26.88 -5.44
N GLU A 5 -38.82 25.74 -5.26
CA GLU A 5 -39.11 25.10 -3.94
C GLU A 5 -37.90 24.77 -3.06
N ARG A 6 -36.68 25.14 -3.46
CA ARG A 6 -35.42 24.91 -2.70
C ARG A 6 -34.68 26.20 -2.29
N GLY A 7 -35.29 27.37 -2.43
CA GLY A 7 -34.76 28.60 -1.85
C GLY A 7 -33.48 29.17 -2.45
N CYS A 8 -33.12 28.82 -3.67
CA CYS A 8 -31.90 29.32 -4.34
C CYS A 8 -32.21 30.55 -5.21
N LYS A 9 -31.49 31.67 -5.00
CA LYS A 9 -31.61 32.89 -5.84
C LYS A 9 -30.88 32.68 -7.18
N ILE A 10 -31.63 32.76 -8.27
CA ILE A 10 -31.08 32.68 -9.63
C ILE A 10 -30.92 34.10 -10.18
N THR A 11 -29.72 34.51 -10.49
CA THR A 11 -29.43 35.76 -11.19
C THR A 11 -29.27 35.50 -12.68
N LYS A 12 -30.20 35.99 -13.50
CA LYS A 12 -30.15 35.89 -14.96
C LYS A 12 -29.22 36.97 -15.52
N LYS A 13 -28.04 36.57 -16.01
CA LYS A 13 -27.23 37.45 -16.86
C LYS A 13 -27.56 37.15 -18.30
N ILE A 14 -28.25 38.09 -18.96
CA ILE A 14 -28.53 38.02 -20.41
C ILE A 14 -27.23 38.44 -21.12
N ILE A 15 -26.64 37.54 -21.88
CA ILE A 15 -25.59 37.88 -22.84
C ILE A 15 -26.27 37.93 -24.20
N ASN A 16 -26.31 39.12 -24.80
CA ASN A 16 -26.74 39.32 -26.18
C ASN A 16 -25.72 38.64 -27.12
N ALA A 17 -26.14 37.59 -27.78
CA ALA A 17 -25.41 36.98 -28.89
C ALA A 17 -26.04 37.43 -30.20
N THR A 18 -25.52 38.51 -30.79
CA THR A 18 -25.64 38.78 -32.22
C THR A 18 -24.30 38.42 -32.87
N PHE A 19 -24.35 37.59 -33.88
CA PHE A 19 -23.33 37.10 -34.82
C PHE A 19 -22.94 35.65 -34.67
N PHE A 20 -23.53 34.85 -35.49
CA PHE A 20 -23.08 33.75 -36.36
C PHE A 20 -24.17 32.67 -36.54
N GLU A 21 -25.04 32.94 -37.51
CA GLU A 21 -25.73 31.87 -38.21
C GLU A 21 -24.83 31.34 -39.34
N LYS A 22 -24.42 30.11 -39.24
CA LYS A 22 -24.45 29.07 -40.31
C LYS A 22 -23.65 27.83 -39.92
N ASN A 23 -24.40 26.71 -39.85
CA ASN A 23 -23.86 25.34 -39.93
C ASN A 23 -23.01 24.84 -38.76
N PHE A 24 -23.67 24.39 -37.70
CA PHE A 24 -23.36 23.13 -37.02
C PHE A 24 -24.28 23.03 -35.79
N GLY A 25 -25.09 21.97 -35.72
CA GLY A 25 -25.98 21.72 -34.57
C GLY A 25 -25.17 21.39 -33.33
N ILE A 26 -24.87 22.42 -32.53
CA ILE A 26 -24.26 22.25 -31.18
C ILE A 26 -25.38 22.39 -30.17
N LEU A 27 -25.70 21.26 -29.52
CA LEU A 27 -26.55 21.23 -28.33
C LEU A 27 -25.84 21.99 -27.22
N VAL A 28 -26.19 23.25 -27.01
CA VAL A 28 -25.67 24.02 -25.85
C VAL A 28 -26.34 23.49 -24.58
N ARG A 29 -25.63 22.64 -23.86
CA ARG A 29 -26.00 22.22 -22.52
C ARG A 29 -25.76 23.39 -21.58
N MET A 30 -26.84 24.04 -21.13
CA MET A 30 -26.75 25.06 -20.08
C MET A 30 -26.15 24.43 -18.81
N MET A 31 -24.90 24.72 -18.52
CA MET A 31 -24.32 24.44 -17.21
C MET A 31 -24.77 25.52 -16.21
N TYR A 32 -25.59 25.12 -15.27
CA TYR A 32 -25.89 25.96 -14.10
C TYR A 32 -24.74 25.86 -13.09
N PHE A 33 -23.95 26.90 -12.95
CA PHE A 33 -23.03 27.00 -11.83
C PHE A 33 -23.79 27.46 -10.59
N CYS A 34 -24.08 26.55 -9.70
CA CYS A 34 -24.49 26.87 -8.34
C CYS A 34 -23.21 27.04 -7.50
N SER A 35 -22.90 28.24 -7.06
CA SER A 35 -21.79 28.47 -6.12
C SER A 35 -22.18 27.87 -4.77
N PRO A 36 -21.52 26.80 -4.29
CA PRO A 36 -21.87 26.25 -2.98
C PRO A 36 -21.45 27.29 -1.90
N LYS A 37 -22.38 27.69 -1.04
CA LYS A 37 -22.00 28.26 0.25
C LYS A 37 -21.04 27.27 0.91
N LYS A 38 -19.92 27.74 1.45
CA LYS A 38 -19.04 27.01 2.35
C LYS A 38 -19.84 26.55 3.59
N SER A 39 -20.61 25.51 3.44
CA SER A 39 -21.29 24.81 4.52
C SER A 39 -20.54 23.52 4.77
N ASN A 40 -19.84 23.46 5.90
CA ASN A 40 -19.39 22.28 6.64
C ASN A 40 -19.25 20.97 5.83
N PHE A 41 -18.44 20.96 4.78
CA PHE A 41 -18.18 19.75 3.98
C PHE A 41 -17.43 18.69 4.79
N SER A 42 -16.62 19.12 5.79
CA SER A 42 -15.91 18.20 6.68
C SER A 42 -16.83 17.36 7.58
N ALA A 43 -18.01 17.88 7.93
CA ALA A 43 -18.97 17.15 8.78
C ALA A 43 -19.85 16.16 7.99
N MET A 44 -19.88 16.23 6.65
CA MET A 44 -20.68 15.33 5.80
C MET A 44 -19.85 14.15 5.24
N SER A 45 -18.51 14.26 5.12
CA SER A 45 -17.67 13.20 4.55
C SER A 45 -17.67 11.96 5.43
N GLY A 46 -17.64 12.08 6.76
CA GLY A 46 -17.66 10.94 7.69
C GLY A 46 -18.96 10.10 7.67
N LYS A 47 -20.06 10.65 7.13
CA LYS A 47 -21.33 9.90 7.04
C LYS A 47 -21.42 8.94 5.87
N PHE A 48 -20.52 9.05 4.88
CA PHE A 48 -20.57 8.24 3.66
C PHE A 48 -19.49 7.17 3.59
N VAL A 49 -18.45 7.25 4.42
CA VAL A 49 -17.35 6.29 4.46
C VAL A 49 -17.62 5.20 5.48
N SER A 50 -17.36 3.95 5.10
CA SER A 50 -17.30 2.81 5.99
C SER A 50 -16.04 2.02 5.73
N ILE A 51 -15.26 1.73 6.77
CA ILE A 51 -14.03 0.96 6.70
C ILE A 51 -14.28 -0.40 7.32
N PHE A 52 -14.05 -1.45 6.55
CA PHE A 52 -14.15 -2.84 6.96
C PHE A 52 -12.79 -3.50 6.83
N ALA A 53 -12.59 -4.59 7.55
CA ALA A 53 -11.38 -5.38 7.44
C ALA A 53 -11.73 -6.86 7.31
N GLY A 54 -11.00 -7.54 6.42
CA GLY A 54 -11.01 -8.99 6.40
C GLY A 54 -10.13 -9.59 7.50
N ARG A 55 -10.19 -10.89 7.64
CA ARG A 55 -9.53 -11.65 8.74
C ARG A 55 -8.02 -11.47 8.77
N ALA A 56 -7.39 -11.39 7.58
CA ALA A 56 -5.92 -11.34 7.46
C ALA A 56 -5.30 -10.05 8.02
N THR A 57 -6.03 -8.94 8.03
CA THR A 57 -5.52 -7.63 8.45
C THR A 57 -6.52 -6.88 9.34
N HIS A 58 -7.30 -7.60 10.12
CA HIS A 58 -8.32 -7.02 10.99
C HIS A 58 -7.74 -5.97 11.96
N GLU A 59 -6.59 -6.28 12.56
CA GLU A 59 -5.92 -5.37 13.51
C GLU A 59 -5.47 -4.06 12.86
N LEU A 60 -4.86 -4.16 11.66
CA LEU A 60 -4.49 -2.97 10.91
C LEU A 60 -5.71 -2.18 10.44
N GLY A 61 -6.78 -2.87 9.99
CA GLY A 61 -8.03 -2.23 9.61
C GLY A 61 -8.67 -1.46 10.75
N ALA A 62 -8.63 -2.01 11.97
CA ALA A 62 -9.11 -1.32 13.17
C ALA A 62 -8.30 -0.07 13.48
N LYS A 63 -6.96 -0.14 13.40
CA LYS A 63 -6.06 1.01 13.57
C LYS A 63 -6.27 2.09 12.49
N ILE A 64 -6.54 1.68 11.24
CA ILE A 64 -6.86 2.61 10.15
C ILE A 64 -8.19 3.32 10.42
N ALA A 65 -9.22 2.59 10.84
CA ALA A 65 -10.53 3.17 11.15
C ALA A 65 -10.43 4.16 12.33
N GLU A 66 -9.71 3.80 13.38
CA GLU A 66 -9.42 4.67 14.51
C GLU A 66 -8.69 5.95 14.08
N ALA A 67 -7.60 5.81 13.31
CA ALA A 67 -6.82 6.94 12.79
C ALA A 67 -7.64 7.82 11.83
N TYR A 68 -8.59 7.24 11.09
CA TYR A 68 -9.54 7.95 10.25
C TYR A 68 -10.61 8.70 11.07
N GLY A 69 -10.81 8.36 12.33
CA GLY A 69 -11.83 8.95 13.20
C GLY A 69 -13.21 8.32 13.02
N ALA A 70 -13.29 7.05 12.60
CA ALA A 70 -14.53 6.29 12.47
C ALA A 70 -14.41 4.91 13.16
N PRO A 71 -15.50 4.31 13.60
CA PRO A 71 -15.47 2.92 14.05
C PRO A 71 -15.20 1.98 12.87
N LEU A 72 -14.53 0.85 13.14
CA LEU A 72 -14.47 -0.23 12.16
C LEU A 72 -15.89 -0.78 11.94
N GLY A 73 -16.26 -0.94 10.67
CA GLY A 73 -17.55 -1.48 10.27
C GLY A 73 -17.69 -2.95 10.69
N LYS A 74 -18.91 -3.35 11.00
CA LYS A 74 -19.21 -4.71 11.46
C LYS A 74 -19.34 -5.65 10.26
N SER A 75 -18.53 -6.68 10.24
CA SER A 75 -18.58 -7.77 9.26
C SER A 75 -18.30 -9.09 9.96
N SER A 76 -18.84 -10.16 9.43
CA SER A 76 -18.62 -11.51 9.93
C SER A 76 -18.30 -12.46 8.78
N VAL A 77 -17.68 -13.59 9.11
CA VAL A 77 -17.38 -14.66 8.14
C VAL A 77 -17.90 -15.97 8.73
N VAL A 78 -18.72 -16.66 7.98
CA VAL A 78 -19.20 -18.01 8.30
C VAL A 78 -18.30 -18.99 7.56
N ASP A 79 -17.67 -19.92 8.29
CA ASP A 79 -16.91 -21.02 7.72
C ASP A 79 -17.81 -22.27 7.61
N PHE A 80 -17.79 -22.94 6.45
CA PHE A 80 -18.52 -24.17 6.20
C PHE A 80 -17.64 -25.40 6.43
N SER A 81 -18.27 -26.56 6.57
CA SER A 81 -17.59 -27.81 6.89
C SER A 81 -16.65 -28.33 5.77
N ASP A 82 -16.86 -27.89 4.55
CA ASP A 82 -16.04 -28.18 3.39
C ASP A 82 -14.90 -27.17 3.17
N HIS A 83 -14.69 -26.26 4.15
CA HIS A 83 -13.72 -25.18 4.14
C HIS A 83 -14.05 -24.01 3.20
N GLU A 84 -15.23 -23.99 2.57
CA GLU A 84 -15.71 -22.75 1.99
C GLU A 84 -16.07 -21.74 3.10
N PHE A 85 -16.13 -20.47 2.76
CA PHE A 85 -16.49 -19.41 3.72
C PHE A 85 -17.30 -18.30 3.06
N GLN A 86 -18.11 -17.61 3.84
CA GLN A 86 -19.00 -16.56 3.37
C GLN A 86 -18.84 -15.31 4.25
N PRO A 87 -18.16 -14.27 3.75
CA PRO A 87 -18.16 -12.97 4.42
C PRO A 87 -19.47 -12.23 4.23
N SER A 88 -19.88 -11.47 5.25
CA SER A 88 -21.06 -10.62 5.22
C SER A 88 -20.81 -9.28 5.94
N PHE A 89 -21.57 -8.26 5.54
CA PHE A 89 -21.62 -6.98 6.25
C PHE A 89 -22.81 -7.00 7.20
N ASP A 90 -22.56 -6.80 8.50
CA ASP A 90 -23.57 -6.88 9.54
C ASP A 90 -24.28 -5.53 9.77
N GLU A 91 -24.07 -4.59 8.86
CA GLU A 91 -24.71 -3.27 8.83
C GLU A 91 -25.01 -2.80 7.40
N SER A 92 -25.92 -1.83 7.26
CA SER A 92 -26.27 -1.31 5.94
C SER A 92 -25.15 -0.46 5.35
N ILE A 93 -24.69 -0.85 4.16
CA ILE A 93 -23.66 -0.14 3.39
C ILE A 93 -24.21 0.51 2.12
N ARG A 94 -25.54 0.51 1.95
CA ARG A 94 -26.19 1.09 0.76
C ARG A 94 -25.83 2.56 0.59
N GLY A 95 -25.31 2.90 -0.59
CA GLY A 95 -24.93 4.27 -0.94
C GLY A 95 -23.65 4.77 -0.28
N ARG A 96 -22.91 3.90 0.46
CA ARG A 96 -21.66 4.27 1.12
C ARG A 96 -20.45 4.08 0.22
N HIS A 97 -19.36 4.77 0.52
CA HIS A 97 -18.02 4.47 0.06
C HIS A 97 -17.43 3.43 1.01
N VAL A 98 -17.25 2.22 0.54
CA VAL A 98 -16.80 1.07 1.33
C VAL A 98 -15.33 0.83 1.07
N TYR A 99 -14.51 0.95 2.11
CA TYR A 99 -13.09 0.62 2.12
C TYR A 99 -12.92 -0.74 2.77
N ILE A 100 -12.34 -1.70 2.05
CA ILE A 100 -12.09 -3.06 2.53
C ILE A 100 -10.59 -3.23 2.71
N VAL A 101 -10.13 -3.34 3.94
CA VAL A 101 -8.71 -3.53 4.29
C VAL A 101 -8.43 -5.01 4.35
N GLN A 102 -7.63 -5.54 3.39
CA GLN A 102 -7.24 -6.94 3.37
C GLN A 102 -5.95 -7.15 2.59
N SER A 103 -4.89 -7.53 3.26
CA SER A 103 -3.66 -8.01 2.61
C SER A 103 -3.88 -9.39 2.01
N THR A 104 -3.27 -9.62 0.84
CA THR A 104 -3.49 -10.84 0.06
C THR A 104 -2.30 -11.81 0.11
N MET A 105 -1.57 -11.84 1.26
CA MET A 105 -0.57 -12.87 1.51
C MET A 105 -1.22 -14.27 1.58
N PRO A 106 -0.45 -15.34 1.40
CA PRO A 106 -0.94 -16.70 1.65
C PRO A 106 -1.52 -16.86 3.08
N PRO A 107 -2.55 -17.69 3.27
CA PRO A 107 -3.16 -18.59 2.27
C PRO A 107 -3.98 -17.83 1.22
N THR A 108 -4.29 -18.51 0.11
CA THR A 108 -5.06 -17.95 -1.02
C THR A 108 -6.43 -17.43 -0.59
N ASP A 109 -6.96 -17.97 0.50
CA ASP A 109 -8.23 -17.59 1.11
C ASP A 109 -8.30 -16.10 1.43
N ASN A 110 -7.16 -15.47 1.77
CA ASN A 110 -7.11 -14.03 2.01
C ASN A 110 -7.47 -13.21 0.76
N LEU A 111 -7.05 -13.65 -0.42
CA LEU A 111 -7.46 -13.05 -1.68
C LEU A 111 -8.94 -13.36 -1.97
N MET A 112 -9.34 -14.62 -1.76
CA MET A 112 -10.72 -15.03 -2.03
C MET A 112 -11.71 -14.29 -1.11
N GLU A 113 -11.38 -14.11 0.16
CA GLU A 113 -12.18 -13.33 1.11
C GLU A 113 -12.36 -11.88 0.62
N LEU A 114 -11.27 -11.23 0.17
CA LEU A 114 -11.34 -9.89 -0.41
C LEU A 114 -12.29 -9.83 -1.62
N LEU A 115 -12.19 -10.79 -2.54
CA LEU A 115 -13.06 -10.86 -3.73
C LEU A 115 -14.52 -11.03 -3.35
N LEU A 116 -14.81 -11.91 -2.40
CA LEU A 116 -16.18 -12.14 -1.89
C LEU A 116 -16.73 -10.90 -1.17
N MET A 117 -15.92 -10.20 -0.38
CA MET A 117 -16.32 -8.94 0.26
C MET A 117 -16.62 -7.85 -0.77
N ILE A 118 -15.82 -7.73 -1.84
CA ILE A 118 -16.07 -6.78 -2.92
C ILE A 118 -17.40 -7.08 -3.60
N ASP A 119 -17.66 -8.34 -3.99
CA ASP A 119 -18.93 -8.76 -4.63
C ASP A 119 -20.12 -8.50 -3.71
N ALA A 120 -20.01 -8.86 -2.43
CA ALA A 120 -21.05 -8.60 -1.42
C ALA A 120 -21.36 -7.11 -1.29
N ALA A 121 -20.33 -6.24 -1.26
CA ALA A 121 -20.50 -4.79 -1.20
C ALA A 121 -21.22 -4.23 -2.41
N LYS A 122 -20.87 -4.71 -3.62
CA LYS A 122 -21.53 -4.32 -4.87
C LYS A 122 -23.00 -4.76 -4.88
N ARG A 123 -23.30 -5.98 -4.47
CA ARG A 123 -24.68 -6.49 -4.36
C ARG A 123 -25.49 -5.77 -3.31
N ALA A 124 -24.86 -5.32 -2.23
CA ALA A 124 -25.48 -4.51 -1.19
C ALA A 124 -25.67 -3.03 -1.58
N SER A 125 -25.38 -2.68 -2.84
CA SER A 125 -25.52 -1.34 -3.42
C SER A 125 -24.61 -0.28 -2.75
N ALA A 126 -23.39 -0.64 -2.39
CA ALA A 126 -22.37 0.34 -2.07
C ALA A 126 -22.19 1.31 -3.26
N HIS A 127 -21.95 2.60 -2.98
CA HIS A 127 -21.75 3.59 -4.05
C HIS A 127 -20.39 3.42 -4.70
N LYS A 128 -19.35 3.20 -3.87
CA LYS A 128 -17.99 2.86 -4.31
C LYS A 128 -17.44 1.75 -3.42
N VAL A 129 -16.62 0.89 -3.99
CA VAL A 129 -15.88 -0.14 -3.28
C VAL A 129 -14.40 0.05 -3.54
N ILE A 130 -13.63 0.34 -2.51
CA ILE A 130 -12.21 0.57 -2.56
C ILE A 130 -11.49 -0.56 -1.80
N ALA A 131 -10.63 -1.30 -2.49
CA ALA A 131 -9.80 -2.30 -1.85
C ALA A 131 -8.50 -1.66 -1.35
N VAL A 132 -8.31 -1.67 -0.05
CA VAL A 132 -7.06 -1.29 0.61
C VAL A 132 -6.28 -2.58 0.85
N ILE A 133 -5.23 -2.78 0.06
CA ILE A 133 -4.42 -4.01 0.06
C ILE A 133 -3.01 -3.65 0.56
N PRO A 134 -2.77 -3.60 1.88
CA PRO A 134 -1.48 -3.18 2.42
C PRO A 134 -0.31 -4.01 1.87
N TYR A 135 -0.48 -5.32 1.75
CA TYR A 135 0.42 -6.20 1.02
C TYR A 135 -0.28 -6.85 -0.16
N PHE A 136 0.20 -6.56 -1.38
CA PHE A 136 -0.31 -7.14 -2.61
C PHE A 136 0.42 -8.47 -2.90
N GLY A 137 -0.24 -9.57 -2.63
CA GLY A 137 0.27 -10.91 -2.91
C GLY A 137 0.49 -11.15 -4.40
N TRP A 138 1.35 -12.13 -4.74
CA TRP A 138 1.79 -12.43 -6.12
C TRP A 138 2.51 -11.29 -6.84
N ALA A 139 2.81 -10.17 -6.19
CA ALA A 139 3.56 -9.05 -6.80
C ALA A 139 4.93 -9.47 -7.35
N ARG A 140 5.56 -10.50 -6.79
CA ARG A 140 6.83 -11.05 -7.29
C ARG A 140 6.71 -11.82 -8.62
N GLN A 141 5.48 -12.08 -9.10
CA GLN A 141 5.17 -12.70 -10.38
C GLN A 141 4.66 -11.66 -11.37
N ASP A 142 5.40 -10.56 -11.54
CA ASP A 142 5.06 -9.41 -12.39
C ASP A 142 5.42 -9.61 -13.86
N ARG A 143 6.23 -10.62 -14.16
CA ARG A 143 6.72 -10.96 -15.50
C ARG A 143 6.98 -12.47 -15.62
N LYS A 144 7.16 -12.91 -16.84
CA LYS A 144 7.66 -14.25 -17.11
C LYS A 144 9.17 -14.29 -16.92
N ASP A 145 9.64 -14.92 -15.87
CA ASP A 145 11.05 -15.19 -15.59
C ASP A 145 11.52 -16.52 -16.20
N GLN A 146 10.57 -17.40 -16.57
CA GLN A 146 10.78 -18.69 -17.20
C GLN A 146 9.76 -18.94 -18.30
N PRO A 147 10.03 -19.85 -19.24
CA PRO A 147 9.03 -20.30 -20.21
C PRO A 147 7.82 -20.97 -19.53
N ARG A 148 6.61 -20.70 -20.04
CA ARG A 148 5.35 -21.37 -19.66
C ARG A 148 4.87 -21.09 -18.24
N VAL A 149 5.32 -20.00 -17.60
CA VAL A 149 4.79 -19.53 -16.32
C VAL A 149 3.72 -18.46 -16.51
N SER A 150 2.89 -18.27 -15.49
CA SER A 150 1.91 -17.20 -15.41
C SER A 150 2.56 -15.84 -15.12
N ILE A 151 1.78 -14.77 -15.31
CA ILE A 151 2.03 -13.46 -14.70
C ILE A 151 0.98 -13.33 -13.58
N GLY A 152 1.33 -13.83 -12.39
CA GLY A 152 0.39 -13.96 -11.27
C GLY A 152 -0.21 -12.64 -10.84
N SER A 153 0.57 -11.56 -10.80
CA SER A 153 0.09 -10.22 -10.44
C SER A 153 -0.95 -9.68 -11.45
N LYS A 154 -0.79 -9.98 -12.76
CA LYS A 154 -1.79 -9.62 -13.77
C LYS A 154 -3.08 -10.43 -13.61
N LEU A 155 -2.98 -11.71 -13.27
CA LEU A 155 -4.15 -12.53 -13.00
C LEU A 155 -4.95 -11.99 -11.81
N VAL A 156 -4.26 -11.66 -10.71
CA VAL A 156 -4.89 -11.05 -9.52
C VAL A 156 -5.54 -9.71 -9.86
N ALA A 157 -4.86 -8.86 -10.64
CA ALA A 157 -5.44 -7.59 -11.10
C ALA A 157 -6.72 -7.80 -11.92
N ASN A 158 -6.75 -8.79 -12.81
CA ASN A 158 -7.95 -9.12 -13.58
C ASN A 158 -9.09 -9.62 -12.70
N MET A 159 -8.82 -10.45 -11.69
CA MET A 159 -9.84 -10.95 -10.75
C MET A 159 -10.46 -9.81 -9.93
N LEU A 160 -9.65 -8.90 -9.41
CA LEU A 160 -10.11 -7.72 -8.68
C LEU A 160 -10.96 -6.80 -9.58
N THR A 161 -10.53 -6.57 -10.81
CA THR A 161 -11.28 -5.79 -11.79
C THR A 161 -12.61 -6.46 -12.14
N ALA A 162 -12.62 -7.78 -12.33
CA ALA A 162 -13.85 -8.55 -12.61
C ALA A 162 -14.83 -8.57 -11.42
N ALA A 163 -14.34 -8.46 -10.19
CA ALA A 163 -15.16 -8.27 -8.99
C ALA A 163 -15.75 -6.84 -8.89
N HIS A 164 -15.45 -5.95 -9.84
CA HIS A 164 -15.95 -4.57 -9.92
C HIS A 164 -15.49 -3.66 -8.78
N VAL A 165 -14.27 -3.83 -8.28
CA VAL A 165 -13.66 -2.84 -7.39
C VAL A 165 -13.47 -1.51 -8.14
N ASP A 166 -13.71 -0.37 -7.47
CA ASP A 166 -13.63 0.94 -8.13
C ASP A 166 -12.24 1.58 -8.04
N ARG A 167 -11.43 1.19 -7.03
CA ARG A 167 -10.08 1.71 -6.77
C ARG A 167 -9.29 0.72 -5.94
N ILE A 168 -7.98 0.68 -6.15
CA ILE A 168 -7.03 -0.05 -5.32
C ILE A 168 -6.13 0.97 -4.59
N ILE A 169 -5.87 0.73 -3.30
CA ILE A 169 -4.84 1.41 -2.53
C ILE A 169 -3.90 0.33 -1.99
N THR A 170 -2.61 0.43 -2.26
CA THR A 170 -1.62 -0.55 -1.81
C THR A 170 -0.33 0.13 -1.39
N MET A 171 0.61 -0.64 -0.82
CA MET A 171 1.90 -0.10 -0.36
C MET A 171 3.05 -0.91 -0.94
N ASP A 172 4.13 -0.22 -1.34
CA ASP A 172 5.42 -0.77 -1.79
C ASP A 172 5.28 -2.03 -2.67
N LEU A 173 4.69 -1.86 -3.83
CA LEU A 173 4.67 -2.93 -4.82
C LEU A 173 6.09 -3.41 -5.12
N HIS A 174 6.26 -4.74 -5.23
CA HIS A 174 7.54 -5.33 -5.62
C HIS A 174 8.06 -4.78 -6.95
N ALA A 175 7.14 -4.44 -7.86
CA ALA A 175 7.43 -3.85 -9.16
C ALA A 175 6.40 -2.74 -9.45
N ASP A 176 6.87 -1.50 -9.63
CA ASP A 176 6.01 -0.33 -9.86
C ASP A 176 5.10 -0.48 -11.09
N GLN A 177 5.55 -1.22 -12.11
CA GLN A 177 4.78 -1.47 -13.34
C GLN A 177 3.49 -2.27 -13.14
N ILE A 178 3.30 -2.93 -11.99
CA ILE A 178 2.05 -3.63 -11.66
C ILE A 178 0.86 -2.66 -11.68
N GLN A 179 1.09 -1.38 -11.41
CA GLN A 179 0.06 -0.34 -11.53
C GLN A 179 -0.57 -0.31 -12.93
N GLY A 180 0.23 -0.58 -13.97
CA GLY A 180 -0.24 -0.66 -15.35
C GLY A 180 -1.05 -1.93 -15.69
N PHE A 181 -1.22 -2.87 -14.74
CA PHE A 181 -2.06 -4.05 -14.94
C PHE A 181 -3.54 -3.80 -14.64
N PHE A 182 -3.85 -2.65 -14.04
CA PHE A 182 -5.20 -2.24 -13.69
C PHE A 182 -5.71 -1.18 -14.66
N ASP A 183 -6.95 -1.35 -15.11
CA ASP A 183 -7.68 -0.35 -15.91
C ASP A 183 -8.52 0.58 -15.02
N ILE A 184 -8.39 0.44 -13.70
CA ILE A 184 -9.03 1.27 -12.68
C ILE A 184 -7.97 2.07 -11.91
N PRO A 185 -8.33 3.17 -11.24
CA PRO A 185 -7.39 3.94 -10.43
C PRO A 185 -6.70 3.07 -9.37
N MET A 186 -5.37 3.18 -9.30
CA MET A 186 -4.55 2.52 -8.31
C MET A 186 -3.59 3.51 -7.67
N ASP A 187 -3.60 3.59 -6.35
CA ASP A 187 -2.70 4.40 -5.55
C ASP A 187 -1.67 3.47 -4.90
N ALA A 188 -0.44 3.51 -5.41
CA ALA A 188 0.69 2.80 -4.82
C ALA A 188 1.40 3.73 -3.85
N LEU A 189 1.27 3.46 -2.55
CA LEU A 189 1.91 4.21 -1.48
C LEU A 189 3.34 3.72 -1.26
N TYR A 190 4.17 4.56 -0.63
CA TYR A 190 5.53 4.21 -0.27
C TYR A 190 5.72 4.28 1.24
N ALA A 191 6.22 3.22 1.86
CA ALA A 191 6.57 3.18 3.28
C ALA A 191 7.71 4.15 3.62
N SER A 192 8.35 4.75 2.61
CA SER A 192 9.40 5.74 2.83
C SER A 192 8.97 6.92 3.67
N SER A 193 7.70 7.35 3.60
CA SER A 193 7.17 8.43 4.47
C SER A 193 7.15 8.02 5.94
N VAL A 194 6.88 6.76 6.23
CA VAL A 194 6.84 6.21 7.60
C VAL A 194 8.26 5.91 8.09
N PHE A 195 9.08 5.24 7.28
CA PHE A 195 10.41 4.84 7.68
C PHE A 195 11.40 6.00 7.81
N ILE A 196 11.33 7.01 6.94
CA ILE A 196 12.24 8.16 7.03
C ILE A 196 12.01 8.93 8.33
N ASP A 197 10.76 9.17 8.69
CA ASP A 197 10.41 9.81 9.96
C ASP A 197 10.90 8.97 11.16
N HIS A 198 10.79 7.65 11.08
CA HIS A 198 11.27 6.75 12.12
C HIS A 198 12.80 6.79 12.22
N ILE A 199 13.53 6.69 11.10
CA ILE A 199 15.00 6.75 11.05
C ILE A 199 15.52 8.09 11.58
N GLN A 200 14.89 9.21 11.22
CA GLN A 200 15.28 10.53 11.72
C GLN A 200 15.15 10.63 13.26
N LYS A 201 14.10 10.06 13.84
CA LYS A 201 13.89 10.02 15.29
C LYS A 201 14.92 9.15 16.02
N MET A 202 15.53 8.17 15.34
CA MET A 202 16.58 7.32 15.92
C MET A 202 17.90 8.08 16.14
N ASN A 203 18.13 9.22 15.49
CA ASN A 203 19.33 10.05 15.59
C ASN A 203 20.63 9.22 15.44
N ILE A 204 20.74 8.44 14.36
CA ILE A 204 21.86 7.53 14.10
C ILE A 204 23.05 8.32 13.54
N ASP A 205 24.18 8.32 14.26
CA ASP A 205 25.43 8.91 13.79
C ASP A 205 26.04 8.10 12.65
N ASN A 206 26.76 8.77 11.73
CA ASN A 206 27.43 8.13 10.59
C ASN A 206 26.52 7.14 9.83
N LEU A 207 25.26 7.53 9.61
CA LEU A 207 24.27 6.71 8.91
C LEU A 207 24.71 6.44 7.48
N LEU A 208 24.50 5.19 7.03
CA LEU A 208 24.60 4.78 5.65
C LEU A 208 23.38 3.90 5.30
N ILE A 209 22.80 4.14 4.13
CA ILE A 209 21.73 3.29 3.58
C ILE A 209 22.33 2.26 2.66
N ALA A 210 21.88 1.02 2.74
CA ALA A 210 22.33 -0.05 1.87
C ALA A 210 21.19 -0.80 1.19
N ALA A 211 21.43 -1.27 -0.04
CA ALA A 211 20.57 -2.18 -0.77
C ALA A 211 21.11 -3.62 -0.65
N PRO A 212 20.27 -4.62 -0.32
CA PRO A 212 20.70 -6.02 -0.23
C PRO A 212 20.97 -6.66 -1.60
N ASP A 213 20.47 -6.04 -2.67
CA ASP A 213 20.74 -6.42 -4.06
C ASP A 213 20.54 -5.22 -5.02
N LEU A 214 20.78 -5.44 -6.32
CA LEU A 214 20.60 -4.39 -7.33
C LEU A 214 19.14 -3.99 -7.54
N GLY A 215 18.18 -4.88 -7.29
CA GLY A 215 16.74 -4.58 -7.40
C GLY A 215 16.28 -3.51 -6.42
N ALA A 216 16.81 -3.54 -5.21
CA ALA A 216 16.50 -2.56 -4.15
C ALA A 216 17.28 -1.24 -4.28
N SER A 217 18.25 -1.13 -5.20
CA SER A 217 19.17 0.02 -5.30
C SER A 217 18.47 1.36 -5.54
N LYS A 218 17.44 1.39 -6.38
CA LYS A 218 16.64 2.60 -6.66
C LYS A 218 15.94 3.11 -5.39
N ARG A 219 15.36 2.20 -4.61
CA ARG A 219 14.69 2.50 -3.34
C ARG A 219 15.71 3.02 -2.33
N ALA A 220 16.80 2.30 -2.10
CA ALA A 220 17.87 2.70 -1.19
C ALA A 220 18.46 4.07 -1.53
N SER A 221 18.67 4.36 -2.83
CA SER A 221 19.15 5.66 -3.30
C SER A 221 18.17 6.80 -2.96
N ALA A 222 16.87 6.58 -3.09
CA ALA A 222 15.87 7.58 -2.73
C ALA A 222 15.89 7.89 -1.21
N TYR A 223 16.06 6.88 -0.36
CA TYR A 223 16.21 7.08 1.07
C TYR A 223 17.51 7.80 1.43
N ALA A 224 18.65 7.36 0.87
CA ALA A 224 19.95 8.01 1.11
C ALA A 224 19.90 9.50 0.75
N LYS A 225 19.31 9.84 -0.39
CA LYS A 225 19.12 11.24 -0.83
C LYS A 225 18.27 12.04 0.16
N ARG A 226 17.16 11.50 0.65
CA ARG A 226 16.26 12.20 1.60
C ARG A 226 16.87 12.34 2.98
N LEU A 227 17.68 11.36 3.42
CA LEU A 227 18.36 11.36 4.71
C LEU A 227 19.71 12.10 4.67
N GLY A 228 20.21 12.47 3.48
CA GLY A 228 21.48 13.17 3.31
C GLY A 228 22.70 12.31 3.71
N CYS A 229 22.65 11.00 3.43
CA CYS A 229 23.70 10.05 3.81
C CYS A 229 24.22 9.24 2.61
N ASP A 230 25.31 8.47 2.85
CA ASP A 230 25.93 7.63 1.84
C ASP A 230 25.09 6.40 1.48
N LEU A 231 25.39 5.80 0.32
CA LEU A 231 24.74 4.60 -0.20
C LEU A 231 25.77 3.49 -0.45
N ALA A 232 25.42 2.26 -0.06
CA ALA A 232 26.11 1.05 -0.48
C ALA A 232 25.15 0.06 -1.13
N VAL A 233 25.65 -0.83 -1.98
CA VAL A 233 24.82 -1.83 -2.69
C VAL A 233 25.53 -3.18 -2.67
N CYS A 234 24.80 -4.23 -2.29
CA CYS A 234 25.28 -5.58 -2.46
C CYS A 234 24.98 -6.08 -3.88
N HIS A 235 25.99 -6.60 -4.54
CA HIS A 235 25.87 -7.23 -5.85
C HIS A 235 25.98 -8.75 -5.70
N LYS A 236 24.87 -9.43 -5.99
CA LYS A 236 24.81 -10.90 -5.95
C LYS A 236 25.23 -11.47 -7.29
N GLN A 237 26.34 -12.20 -7.33
CA GLN A 237 26.76 -12.94 -8.51
C GLN A 237 26.25 -14.38 -8.40
N ARG A 238 25.39 -14.79 -9.34
CA ARG A 238 25.01 -16.19 -9.51
C ARG A 238 26.05 -16.84 -10.43
N ALA A 239 27.07 -17.45 -9.84
CA ALA A 239 27.90 -18.39 -10.57
C ALA A 239 27.03 -19.64 -10.93
N ARG A 240 27.40 -20.35 -12.02
CA ARG A 240 26.66 -21.51 -12.62
C ARG A 240 26.04 -22.43 -11.57
N ALA A 241 25.01 -23.21 -11.97
CA ALA A 241 24.39 -24.22 -11.13
C ALA A 241 25.45 -25.01 -10.33
N ASN A 242 25.31 -25.08 -8.99
CA ASN A 242 26.19 -25.73 -8.01
C ASN A 242 27.45 -24.98 -7.56
N VAL A 243 27.63 -23.68 -7.80
CA VAL A 243 28.72 -22.88 -7.25
C VAL A 243 28.20 -21.91 -6.18
N VAL A 244 28.99 -21.77 -5.09
CA VAL A 244 28.67 -20.87 -3.95
C VAL A 244 28.33 -19.46 -4.44
N GLU A 245 27.15 -18.99 -4.08
CA GLU A 245 26.72 -17.61 -4.34
C GLU A 245 27.67 -16.62 -3.68
N SER A 246 28.45 -15.88 -4.45
CA SER A 246 29.26 -14.78 -3.92
C SER A 246 28.45 -13.48 -3.92
N MET A 247 28.62 -12.70 -2.88
CA MET A 247 28.03 -11.38 -2.75
C MET A 247 29.20 -10.37 -2.60
N THR A 248 29.20 -9.32 -3.42
CA THR A 248 30.22 -8.28 -3.42
C THR A 248 29.60 -6.98 -2.94
N LEU A 249 30.31 -6.24 -2.09
CA LEU A 249 29.90 -4.92 -1.62
C LEU A 249 30.44 -3.83 -2.57
N ILE A 250 29.57 -2.91 -2.93
CA ILE A 250 29.88 -1.68 -3.68
C ILE A 250 29.59 -0.50 -2.73
N GLY A 251 30.60 0.30 -2.42
CA GLY A 251 30.55 1.38 -1.44
C GLY A 251 31.43 1.11 -0.21
N ASP A 252 31.66 2.13 0.60
CA ASP A 252 32.45 2.03 1.83
C ASP A 252 31.52 2.07 3.05
N VAL A 253 31.56 1.01 3.86
CA VAL A 253 30.72 0.86 5.08
C VAL A 253 31.55 0.92 6.37
N LYS A 254 32.87 1.12 6.24
CA LYS A 254 33.77 1.14 7.42
C LYS A 254 33.36 2.23 8.41
N ASP A 255 33.24 1.84 9.67
CA ASP A 255 32.85 2.70 10.80
C ASP A 255 31.43 3.34 10.65
N LYS A 256 30.59 2.84 9.72
CA LYS A 256 29.22 3.32 9.47
C LYS A 256 28.19 2.53 10.28
N ASN A 257 27.09 3.19 10.65
CA ASN A 257 25.87 2.55 11.11
C ASN A 257 24.96 2.33 9.91
N VAL A 258 24.82 1.08 9.48
CA VAL A 258 24.17 0.73 8.23
C VAL A 258 22.69 0.36 8.45
N ILE A 259 21.81 0.88 7.60
CA ILE A 259 20.43 0.40 7.45
C ILE A 259 20.29 -0.24 6.07
N ILE A 260 19.99 -1.54 6.04
CA ILE A 260 19.66 -2.27 4.80
C ILE A 260 18.18 -2.15 4.55
N LEU A 261 17.80 -1.68 3.35
CA LEU A 261 16.39 -1.47 2.94
C LEU A 261 15.96 -2.46 1.88
N ASP A 262 14.82 -3.11 2.12
CA ASP A 262 14.15 -3.96 1.13
C ASP A 262 12.63 -3.70 1.11
N ASP A 263 11.90 -4.26 0.12
CA ASP A 263 10.42 -4.28 0.15
C ASP A 263 9.90 -5.45 0.98
N ILE A 264 10.54 -6.61 0.87
CA ILE A 264 10.06 -7.87 1.44
C ILE A 264 11.19 -8.59 2.17
N ILE A 265 10.96 -8.97 3.42
CA ILE A 265 11.70 -10.05 4.06
C ILE A 265 10.88 -11.33 3.93
N ASP A 266 11.32 -12.25 3.07
CA ASP A 266 10.69 -13.57 2.91
C ASP A 266 11.42 -14.61 3.77
N THR A 267 12.35 -15.36 3.24
CA THR A 267 13.13 -16.35 4.01
C THR A 267 14.30 -15.76 4.81
N ALA A 268 14.49 -14.45 4.77
CA ALA A 268 15.58 -13.66 5.35
C ALA A 268 17.00 -14.00 4.86
N GLY A 269 17.16 -14.95 3.92
CA GLY A 269 18.51 -15.41 3.51
C GLY A 269 19.35 -14.31 2.87
N THR A 270 18.80 -13.53 1.95
CA THR A 270 19.55 -12.48 1.24
C THR A 270 19.93 -11.33 2.17
N ILE A 271 18.96 -10.85 2.96
CA ILE A 271 19.18 -9.69 3.84
C ILE A 271 20.17 -10.00 4.97
N VAL A 272 20.13 -11.22 5.53
CA VAL A 272 21.08 -11.68 6.56
C VAL A 272 22.50 -11.80 5.99
N LYS A 273 22.67 -12.37 4.80
CA LYS A 273 23.98 -12.43 4.11
C LYS A 273 24.50 -11.03 3.82
N ALA A 274 23.65 -10.09 3.39
CA ALA A 274 24.02 -8.69 3.17
C ALA A 274 24.47 -8.04 4.51
N GLY A 275 23.75 -8.27 5.60
CA GLY A 275 24.12 -7.77 6.92
C GLY A 275 25.47 -8.28 7.38
N GLN A 276 25.73 -9.58 7.22
CA GLN A 276 27.04 -10.16 7.57
C GLN A 276 28.16 -9.56 6.71
N LEU A 277 27.94 -9.40 5.40
CA LEU A 277 28.90 -8.77 4.50
C LEU A 277 29.25 -7.34 4.92
N MET A 278 28.27 -6.55 5.40
CA MET A 278 28.51 -5.20 5.92
C MET A 278 29.42 -5.25 7.17
N MET A 279 29.13 -6.14 8.11
CA MET A 279 29.96 -6.31 9.33
C MET A 279 31.37 -6.77 9.00
N ASP A 280 31.54 -7.73 8.07
CA ASP A 280 32.85 -8.24 7.63
C ASP A 280 33.69 -7.14 6.93
N ASN A 281 33.04 -6.10 6.37
CA ASN A 281 33.67 -4.93 5.78
C ASN A 281 33.81 -3.74 6.77
N GLY A 282 33.63 -3.97 8.06
CA GLY A 282 33.93 -2.99 9.11
C GLY A 282 32.78 -2.05 9.45
N ALA A 283 31.53 -2.36 9.12
CA ALA A 283 30.39 -1.61 9.62
C ALA A 283 30.33 -1.66 11.16
N LYS A 284 29.97 -0.54 11.78
CA LYS A 284 29.85 -0.42 13.25
C LYS A 284 28.61 -1.13 13.78
N SER A 285 27.50 -1.02 13.06
CA SER A 285 26.25 -1.72 13.34
C SER A 285 25.45 -1.89 12.06
N VAL A 286 24.55 -2.89 12.02
CA VAL A 286 23.66 -3.13 10.91
C VAL A 286 22.24 -3.33 11.42
N ARG A 287 21.29 -2.66 10.78
CA ARG A 287 19.84 -2.82 10.92
C ARG A 287 19.21 -3.21 9.61
N ALA A 288 18.08 -3.89 9.67
CA ALA A 288 17.28 -4.21 8.49
C ALA A 288 15.93 -3.50 8.54
N PHE A 289 15.50 -2.93 7.43
CA PHE A 289 14.18 -2.32 7.27
C PHE A 289 13.49 -2.95 6.06
N ALA A 290 12.27 -3.41 6.24
CA ALA A 290 11.46 -3.92 5.12
C ALA A 290 9.99 -3.60 5.33
N THR A 291 9.31 -3.26 4.24
CA THR A 291 7.88 -2.95 4.31
C THR A 291 7.08 -4.18 4.68
N HIS A 292 7.34 -5.30 4.02
CA HIS A 292 6.52 -6.51 4.15
C HIS A 292 7.29 -7.64 4.83
N ALA A 293 6.86 -7.99 6.04
CA ALA A 293 7.39 -9.11 6.80
C ALA A 293 6.66 -10.42 6.43
N VAL A 294 6.93 -10.98 5.24
CA VAL A 294 6.38 -12.28 4.83
C VAL A 294 6.93 -13.38 5.74
N CYS A 295 8.22 -13.32 6.05
CA CYS A 295 8.89 -14.12 7.08
C CYS A 295 8.59 -15.62 7.00
N SER A 296 8.67 -16.19 5.80
CA SER A 296 8.37 -17.59 5.57
C SER A 296 9.50 -18.54 5.98
N GLY A 297 9.15 -19.78 6.28
CA GLY A 297 10.08 -20.86 6.59
C GLY A 297 11.04 -20.50 7.74
N PRO A 298 12.36 -20.54 7.54
CA PRO A 298 13.35 -20.33 8.60
C PRO A 298 13.64 -18.86 8.92
N ALA A 299 12.81 -17.92 8.44
CA ALA A 299 13.11 -16.48 8.53
C ALA A 299 13.31 -16.00 9.97
N MET A 300 12.43 -16.38 10.90
CA MET A 300 12.53 -15.93 12.29
C MET A 300 13.83 -16.40 12.94
N GLN A 301 14.19 -17.66 12.79
CA GLN A 301 15.46 -18.20 13.29
C GLN A 301 16.67 -17.48 12.69
N ARG A 302 16.65 -17.24 11.38
CA ARG A 302 17.74 -16.52 10.69
C ARG A 302 17.86 -15.08 11.17
N LEU A 303 16.77 -14.39 11.47
CA LEU A 303 16.80 -13.04 12.03
C LEU A 303 17.33 -13.04 13.45
N ASP A 304 16.94 -14.01 14.29
CA ASP A 304 17.46 -14.14 15.66
C ASP A 304 18.97 -14.40 15.66
N ASP A 305 19.45 -15.27 14.78
CA ASP A 305 20.88 -15.62 14.67
C ASP A 305 21.72 -14.58 13.92
N SER A 306 21.08 -13.56 13.31
CA SER A 306 21.74 -12.57 12.47
C SER A 306 22.55 -11.55 13.26
N VAL A 307 23.40 -10.81 12.56
CA VAL A 307 24.16 -9.66 13.09
C VAL A 307 23.33 -8.41 13.29
N PHE A 308 22.05 -8.42 12.91
CA PHE A 308 21.19 -7.26 13.05
C PHE A 308 21.00 -6.89 14.53
N SER A 309 21.20 -5.61 14.82
CA SER A 309 20.84 -5.04 16.13
C SER A 309 19.32 -4.85 16.24
N GLU A 310 18.65 -4.63 15.10
CA GLU A 310 17.21 -4.41 15.00
C GLU A 310 16.73 -4.71 13.59
N VAL A 311 15.48 -5.19 13.47
CA VAL A 311 14.77 -5.40 12.21
C VAL A 311 13.46 -4.63 12.27
N VAL A 312 13.31 -3.60 11.47
CA VAL A 312 12.11 -2.76 11.45
C VAL A 312 11.24 -3.14 10.27
N VAL A 313 9.99 -3.44 10.56
CA VAL A 313 8.98 -3.80 9.55
C VAL A 313 7.70 -2.99 9.75
N THR A 314 6.79 -3.06 8.79
CA THR A 314 5.46 -2.48 8.96
C THR A 314 4.43 -3.53 9.36
N ASP A 315 3.23 -3.05 9.71
CA ASP A 315 2.06 -3.88 10.02
C ASP A 315 1.22 -4.27 8.80
N THR A 316 1.78 -4.19 7.59
CA THR A 316 1.11 -4.63 6.34
C THR A 316 0.82 -6.12 6.30
N ILE A 317 1.58 -6.91 7.02
CA ILE A 317 1.37 -8.35 7.26
C ILE A 317 1.47 -8.58 8.77
N PRO A 318 0.50 -9.25 9.39
CA PRO A 318 0.57 -9.57 10.80
C PRO A 318 1.74 -10.53 11.09
N LEU A 319 2.46 -10.26 12.17
CA LEU A 319 3.54 -11.13 12.60
C LEU A 319 3.01 -12.38 13.29
N PRO A 320 3.69 -13.54 13.13
CA PRO A 320 3.34 -14.74 13.88
C PRO A 320 3.68 -14.59 15.38
N ALA A 321 3.02 -15.38 16.22
CA ALA A 321 3.22 -15.33 17.67
C ALA A 321 4.66 -15.62 18.13
N ASN A 322 5.44 -16.33 17.33
CA ASN A 322 6.87 -16.62 17.56
C ASN A 322 7.81 -15.65 16.82
N ALA A 323 7.37 -14.43 16.58
CA ALA A 323 8.20 -13.43 15.92
C ALA A 323 9.51 -13.18 16.69
N SER A 324 10.59 -12.95 15.94
CA SER A 324 11.89 -12.61 16.49
C SER A 324 11.81 -11.37 17.39
N LYS A 325 12.47 -11.40 18.55
CA LYS A 325 12.53 -10.25 19.46
C LYS A 325 13.29 -9.05 18.89
N LYS A 326 14.05 -9.24 17.80
CA LYS A 326 14.70 -8.15 17.07
C LYS A 326 13.76 -7.36 16.20
N ILE A 327 12.53 -7.87 15.94
CA ILE A 327 11.56 -7.19 15.07
C ILE A 327 10.84 -6.10 15.84
N HIS A 328 10.91 -4.90 15.28
CA HIS A 328 10.15 -3.73 15.67
C HIS A 328 9.13 -3.38 14.58
N VAL A 329 7.85 -3.19 14.95
CA VAL A 329 6.78 -2.89 13.99
C VAL A 329 6.45 -1.40 14.01
N VAL A 330 6.48 -0.76 12.85
CA VAL A 330 6.04 0.62 12.66
C VAL A 330 4.69 0.61 11.95
N SER A 331 3.68 1.23 12.53
CA SER A 331 2.32 1.18 11.98
C SER A 331 2.18 2.08 10.74
N THR A 332 1.51 1.55 9.74
CA THR A 332 1.13 2.26 8.51
C THR A 332 -0.28 2.86 8.59
N ALA A 333 -1.01 2.58 9.65
CA ALA A 333 -2.41 3.00 9.80
C ALA A 333 -2.63 4.52 9.64
N PRO A 334 -1.81 5.41 10.22
CA PRO A 334 -1.99 6.85 10.03
C PRO A 334 -1.84 7.27 8.56
N LEU A 335 -0.91 6.65 7.82
CA LEU A 335 -0.71 6.95 6.39
C LEU A 335 -1.93 6.51 5.56
N PHE A 336 -2.42 5.29 5.76
CA PHE A 336 -3.62 4.81 5.06
C PHE A 336 -4.84 5.67 5.39
N ALA A 337 -5.02 6.08 6.63
CA ALA A 337 -6.11 6.96 7.04
C ALA A 337 -6.04 8.34 6.35
N ASP A 338 -4.85 8.96 6.28
CA ASP A 338 -4.66 10.23 5.56
C ASP A 338 -4.95 10.07 4.06
N VAL A 339 -4.52 8.95 3.46
CA VAL A 339 -4.85 8.66 2.06
C VAL A 339 -6.35 8.52 1.85
N ILE A 340 -7.08 7.83 2.74
CA ILE A 340 -8.54 7.73 2.66
C ILE A 340 -9.17 9.12 2.75
N HIS A 341 -8.73 9.99 3.67
CA HIS A 341 -9.21 11.37 3.76
C HIS A 341 -8.98 12.15 2.47
N ARG A 342 -7.80 12.04 1.86
CA ARG A 342 -7.46 12.74 0.62
C ARG A 342 -8.26 12.22 -0.58
N VAL A 343 -8.47 10.92 -0.68
CA VAL A 343 -9.33 10.31 -1.72
C VAL A 343 -10.76 10.85 -1.63
N GLU A 344 -11.31 10.94 -0.42
CA GLU A 344 -12.65 11.46 -0.18
C GLU A 344 -12.77 12.97 -0.38
N SER A 345 -11.70 13.71 -0.10
CA SER A 345 -11.64 15.16 -0.28
C SER A 345 -11.19 15.60 -1.68
N TYR A 346 -10.89 14.63 -2.58
CA TYR A 346 -10.31 14.89 -3.91
C TYR A 346 -8.99 15.65 -3.85
N GLU A 347 -8.20 15.42 -2.80
CA GLU A 347 -6.89 16.02 -2.63
C GLU A 347 -5.78 15.14 -3.21
N SER A 348 -4.62 15.78 -3.52
CA SER A 348 -3.46 15.08 -4.05
C SER A 348 -2.78 14.21 -2.99
N ILE A 349 -2.56 12.93 -3.31
CA ILE A 349 -1.79 11.98 -2.49
C ILE A 349 -0.28 12.20 -2.68
N SER A 350 0.15 12.71 -3.84
CA SER A 350 1.58 12.86 -4.18
C SER A 350 2.38 13.70 -3.21
N SER A 351 1.72 14.61 -2.48
CA SER A 351 2.37 15.44 -1.45
C SER A 351 2.87 14.67 -0.24
N LEU A 352 2.35 13.45 -0.01
CA LEU A 352 2.76 12.57 1.10
C LEU A 352 4.13 11.93 0.87
N PHE A 353 4.66 11.98 -0.36
CA PHE A 353 5.87 11.26 -0.77
C PHE A 353 6.99 12.19 -1.27
N LYS A 354 6.82 13.52 -1.06
CA LYS A 354 7.83 14.53 -1.44
C LYS A 354 8.94 14.65 -0.41
#